data_e25581014a37cd4a49fc19d4388cc633
#
_entry.id   e25581014a37cd4a49fc19d4388cc633
#
_cell.length_a   1.000
_cell.length_b   1.000
_cell.length_c   1.000
_cell.angle_alpha   90.00
_cell.angle_beta   90.00
_cell.angle_gamma   90.00
#
_symmetry.space_group_name_H-M   'P 1'
#
loop_
_entity.id
_entity.type
_entity.pdbx_description
1 polymer ?
#
loop_
_entity_poly.entity_id
_entity_poly.type
_entity_poly.pdbx_seq_one_letter_code
_entity_poly.pdbx_strand_id
1 'polypeptide(L)'
;MTKKFFLYAIAALGTLQSAAAQPRLIVQIVVGSMRGEDLDRYAENFGEGGFRRLTEGGTVYADSRYDYLQTTTPVSLATLTTGAMPSTHGVIGSRWVDYTTNRTVELTAGRKGPGAYHLIAPTLAETLLRHAPGSRAVTIAPEAVSAVVTAGHGGEVFWLDSARCDWVTSPYYAAEVPEWIARSNRERYNLSYISGEWRTLLERGRYLNTRNYDIALSGKSKKDKD
;
A
#
# COMPACT_ATOMS: atom_id res chain seq x y z
N MET A 1 14.69 5.60 58.29
CA MET A 1 14.42 4.38 57.45
C MET A 1 13.40 4.61 56.33
N THR A 2 12.51 5.55 56.43
CA THR A 2 11.39 5.81 55.48
C THR A 2 11.79 6.38 54.10
N LYS A 3 12.83 7.20 53.97
CA LYS A 3 13.24 7.80 52.69
C LYS A 3 13.85 6.81 51.69
N LYS A 4 14.52 5.78 52.17
CA LYS A 4 15.11 4.72 51.27
C LYS A 4 14.04 3.79 50.74
N PHE A 5 12.99 3.49 51.49
CA PHE A 5 11.86 2.67 51.03
C PHE A 5 11.07 3.36 49.93
N PHE A 6 10.90 4.67 50.01
CA PHE A 6 10.18 5.45 48.99
C PHE A 6 10.97 5.50 47.65
N LEU A 7 12.31 5.55 47.73
CA LEU A 7 13.17 5.54 46.54
C LEU A 7 13.12 4.19 45.81
N TYR A 8 13.08 3.08 46.54
CA TYR A 8 12.95 1.73 45.94
C TYR A 8 11.55 1.48 45.39
N ALA A 9 10.51 2.04 45.96
CA ALA A 9 9.15 1.96 45.44
C ALA A 9 9.00 2.72 44.13
N ILE A 10 9.61 3.89 43.98
CA ILE A 10 9.61 4.68 42.74
C ILE A 10 10.47 3.98 41.64
N ALA A 11 11.60 3.38 42.01
CA ALA A 11 12.43 2.63 41.08
C ALA A 11 11.70 1.35 40.59
N ALA A 12 10.91 0.68 41.43
CA ALA A 12 10.13 -0.47 41.05
C ALA A 12 8.90 -0.15 40.18
N LEU A 13 8.28 1.03 40.34
CA LEU A 13 7.22 1.50 39.43
C LEU A 13 7.76 1.94 38.06
N GLY A 14 9.01 2.39 37.97
CA GLY A 14 9.63 2.78 36.70
C GLY A 14 9.98 1.60 35.78
N THR A 15 9.96 0.37 36.26
CA THR A 15 10.26 -0.84 35.48
C THR A 15 9.06 -1.58 34.93
N LEU A 16 7.84 -1.14 35.22
CA LEU A 16 6.61 -1.56 34.55
C LEU A 16 6.44 -0.81 33.20
N GLN A 17 7.51 -0.69 32.43
CA GLN A 17 7.35 -0.50 31.00
C GLN A 17 6.73 -1.80 30.53
N SER A 18 5.45 -1.75 30.19
CA SER A 18 4.78 -2.78 29.41
C SER A 18 5.70 -3.08 28.25
N ALA A 19 6.36 -4.23 28.27
CA ALA A 19 6.99 -4.76 27.07
C ALA A 19 5.83 -4.96 26.07
N ALA A 20 5.50 -3.90 25.33
CA ALA A 20 4.57 -3.98 24.24
C ALA A 20 5.12 -5.10 23.36
N ALA A 21 4.42 -6.23 23.33
CA ALA A 21 4.86 -7.35 22.54
C ALA A 21 5.04 -6.86 21.12
N GLN A 22 6.26 -6.98 20.61
CA GLN A 22 6.53 -6.54 19.24
C GLN A 22 5.60 -7.31 18.30
N PRO A 23 4.90 -6.64 17.38
CA PRO A 23 4.01 -7.32 16.46
C PRO A 23 4.82 -8.31 15.61
N ARG A 24 4.35 -9.55 15.53
CA ARG A 24 4.98 -10.59 14.71
C ARG A 24 4.67 -10.43 13.24
N LEU A 25 3.59 -9.72 12.91
CA LEU A 25 3.14 -9.45 11.56
C LEU A 25 2.54 -8.04 11.51
N ILE A 26 2.97 -7.25 10.54
CA ILE A 26 2.37 -5.98 10.17
C ILE A 26 1.80 -6.15 8.77
N VAL A 27 0.51 -5.88 8.60
CA VAL A 27 -0.15 -5.88 7.29
C VAL A 27 -0.64 -4.47 7.00
N GLN A 28 -0.09 -3.83 5.98
CA GLN A 28 -0.54 -2.53 5.49
C GLN A 28 -1.37 -2.73 4.23
N ILE A 29 -2.64 -2.33 4.29
CA ILE A 29 -3.55 -2.39 3.14
C ILE A 29 -3.91 -0.95 2.76
N VAL A 30 -3.55 -0.55 1.54
CA VAL A 30 -3.88 0.77 1.02
C VAL A 30 -4.90 0.62 -0.11
N VAL A 31 -6.05 1.23 0.08
CA VAL A 31 -7.15 1.20 -0.91
C VAL A 31 -7.21 2.58 -1.58
N GLY A 32 -6.81 2.63 -2.85
CA GLY A 32 -6.86 3.85 -3.64
C GLY A 32 -8.29 4.29 -3.95
N SER A 33 -8.50 5.59 -4.09
CA SER A 33 -9.79 6.20 -4.45
C SER A 33 -10.96 5.92 -3.49
N MET A 34 -10.71 5.32 -2.34
CA MET A 34 -11.69 5.12 -1.28
C MET A 34 -11.77 6.40 -0.43
N ARG A 35 -12.98 6.92 -0.25
CA ARG A 35 -13.23 8.08 0.61
C ARG A 35 -13.45 7.62 2.06
N GLY A 36 -13.03 8.45 3.02
CA GLY A 36 -13.31 8.17 4.44
C GLY A 36 -14.81 8.01 4.72
N GLU A 37 -15.65 8.84 4.10
CA GLU A 37 -17.11 8.77 4.21
C GLU A 37 -17.75 7.50 3.63
N ASP A 38 -17.03 6.74 2.80
CA ASP A 38 -17.55 5.49 2.23
C ASP A 38 -17.69 4.40 3.30
N LEU A 39 -16.94 4.48 4.39
CA LEU A 39 -17.08 3.58 5.54
C LEU A 39 -18.46 3.74 6.19
N ASP A 40 -18.93 4.96 6.39
CA ASP A 40 -20.24 5.26 6.97
C ASP A 40 -21.34 5.01 5.95
N ARG A 41 -21.13 5.47 4.72
CA ARG A 41 -22.12 5.37 3.64
C ARG A 41 -22.53 3.93 3.31
N TYR A 42 -21.58 3.00 3.38
CA TYR A 42 -21.81 1.60 3.03
C TYR A 42 -21.79 0.66 4.25
N ALA A 43 -21.83 1.21 5.47
CA ALA A 43 -21.75 0.43 6.71
C ALA A 43 -22.76 -0.72 6.78
N GLU A 44 -24.00 -0.51 6.32
CA GLU A 44 -25.05 -1.52 6.29
C GLU A 44 -24.76 -2.70 5.34
N ASN A 45 -23.90 -2.47 4.35
CA ASN A 45 -23.51 -3.48 3.37
C ASN A 45 -22.27 -4.29 3.76
N PHE A 46 -21.56 -3.87 4.82
CA PHE A 46 -20.39 -4.60 5.28
C PHE A 46 -20.79 -5.85 6.08
N GLY A 47 -20.17 -6.98 5.74
CA GLY A 47 -20.27 -8.19 6.57
C GLY A 47 -19.53 -8.02 7.91
N GLU A 48 -19.63 -9.03 8.78
CA GLU A 48 -18.99 -9.03 10.11
C GLU A 48 -17.46 -8.98 10.06
N GLY A 49 -16.86 -9.47 8.96
CA GLY A 49 -15.43 -9.39 8.71
C GLY A 49 -15.03 -8.07 8.06
N GLY A 50 -13.76 -7.96 7.61
CA GLY A 50 -13.28 -6.82 6.83
C GLY A 50 -13.41 -5.49 7.57
N PHE A 51 -14.07 -4.52 6.95
CA PHE A 51 -14.17 -3.16 7.47
C PHE A 51 -14.86 -3.10 8.84
N ARG A 52 -15.97 -3.81 9.04
CA ARG A 52 -16.68 -3.80 10.32
C ARG A 52 -15.77 -4.28 11.45
N ARG A 53 -15.09 -5.40 11.27
CA ARG A 53 -14.14 -5.91 12.26
C ARG A 53 -13.02 -4.91 12.57
N LEU A 54 -12.51 -4.18 11.56
CA LEU A 54 -11.44 -3.21 11.75
C LEU A 54 -11.94 -1.94 12.44
N THR A 55 -13.13 -1.46 12.11
CA THR A 55 -13.69 -0.23 12.70
C THR A 55 -14.21 -0.45 14.12
N GLU A 56 -14.80 -1.60 14.42
CA GLU A 56 -15.32 -1.93 15.76
C GLU A 56 -14.24 -2.42 16.74
N GLY A 57 -13.25 -3.18 16.22
CA GLY A 57 -12.18 -3.77 17.04
C GLY A 57 -10.85 -3.03 17.02
N GLY A 58 -10.72 -2.00 16.19
CA GLY A 58 -9.50 -1.24 15.99
C GLY A 58 -9.61 0.23 16.37
N THR A 59 -8.60 1.00 15.98
CA THR A 59 -8.59 2.46 16.14
C THR A 59 -8.85 3.11 14.79
N VAL A 60 -9.85 3.99 14.71
CA VAL A 60 -10.20 4.76 13.52
C VAL A 60 -9.70 6.20 13.68
N TYR A 61 -8.87 6.64 12.74
CA TYR A 61 -8.40 8.03 12.64
C TYR A 61 -9.26 8.76 11.59
N ALA A 62 -10.45 9.18 11.99
CA ALA A 62 -11.43 9.75 11.08
C ALA A 62 -11.02 11.10 10.47
N ASP A 63 -10.13 11.83 11.12
CA ASP A 63 -9.73 13.20 10.77
C ASP A 63 -8.29 13.29 10.22
N SER A 64 -7.79 12.19 9.67
CA SER A 64 -6.45 12.16 9.05
C SER A 64 -6.44 12.94 7.74
N ARG A 65 -5.48 13.87 7.60
CA ARG A 65 -5.37 14.76 6.42
C ARG A 65 -3.93 14.87 5.97
N TYR A 66 -3.76 15.15 4.68
CA TYR A 66 -2.48 15.58 4.13
C TYR A 66 -2.41 17.11 4.14
N ASP A 67 -1.34 17.67 4.70
CA ASP A 67 -1.12 19.13 4.79
C ASP A 67 -0.44 19.68 3.52
N TYR A 68 -0.69 19.08 2.37
CA TYR A 68 -0.17 19.52 1.08
C TYR A 68 -1.21 19.32 -0.02
N LEU A 69 -1.06 20.11 -1.10
CA LEU A 69 -2.06 20.19 -2.16
C LEU A 69 -2.06 18.99 -3.10
N GLN A 70 -0.88 18.48 -3.48
CA GLN A 70 -0.75 17.46 -4.50
C GLN A 70 -0.81 16.05 -3.91
N THR A 71 -2.01 15.47 -3.85
CA THR A 71 -2.29 14.15 -3.28
C THR A 71 -2.41 13.06 -4.34
N THR A 72 -1.53 13.06 -5.34
CA THR A 72 -1.46 11.96 -6.32
C THR A 72 -1.00 10.66 -5.66
N THR A 73 -1.33 9.52 -6.25
CA THR A 73 -1.02 8.20 -5.70
C THR A 73 0.43 8.05 -5.21
N PRO A 74 1.48 8.36 -5.99
CA PRO A 74 2.85 8.18 -5.52
C PRO A 74 3.20 9.10 -4.34
N VAL A 75 2.71 10.35 -4.34
CA VAL A 75 2.99 11.31 -3.28
C VAL A 75 2.33 10.90 -1.97
N SER A 76 1.05 10.51 -2.04
CA SER A 76 0.29 10.06 -0.89
C SER A 76 0.84 8.76 -0.31
N LEU A 77 1.20 7.79 -1.16
CA LEU A 77 1.84 6.54 -0.73
C LEU A 77 3.20 6.80 -0.08
N ALA A 78 4.04 7.68 -0.65
CA ALA A 78 5.31 8.05 -0.04
C ALA A 78 5.11 8.64 1.36
N THR A 79 4.18 9.58 1.51
CA THR A 79 3.85 10.17 2.82
C THR A 79 3.36 9.10 3.80
N LEU A 80 2.45 8.22 3.37
CA LEU A 80 1.88 7.18 4.21
C LEU A 80 2.92 6.17 4.68
N THR A 81 3.86 5.80 3.81
CA THR A 81 4.84 4.74 4.10
C THR A 81 6.11 5.25 4.77
N THR A 82 6.46 6.50 4.57
CA THR A 82 7.64 7.14 5.22
C THR A 82 7.29 7.92 6.48
N GLY A 83 6.02 8.31 6.65
CA GLY A 83 5.62 9.26 7.70
C GLY A 83 6.16 10.67 7.51
N ALA A 84 6.66 11.01 6.31
CA ALA A 84 7.30 12.29 6.00
C ALA A 84 6.50 13.09 4.95
N MET A 85 6.75 14.39 4.88
CA MET A 85 6.16 15.28 3.88
C MET A 85 6.89 15.19 2.54
N PRO A 86 6.28 15.60 1.41
CA PRO A 86 6.90 15.58 0.09
C PRO A 86 8.27 16.28 0.02
N SER A 87 8.43 17.37 0.75
CA SER A 87 9.72 18.09 0.87
C SER A 87 10.83 17.25 1.53
N THR A 88 10.47 16.24 2.29
CA THR A 88 11.40 15.37 3.02
C THR A 88 11.62 14.05 2.28
N HIS A 89 10.54 13.41 1.79
CA HIS A 89 10.68 12.14 1.10
C HIS A 89 11.02 12.28 -0.39
N GLY A 90 10.98 13.49 -0.98
CA GLY A 90 11.43 13.79 -2.33
C GLY A 90 10.47 13.42 -3.47
N VAL A 91 9.35 12.75 -3.19
CA VAL A 91 8.39 12.33 -4.21
C VAL A 91 7.35 13.43 -4.41
N ILE A 92 7.32 14.02 -5.60
CA ILE A 92 6.40 15.10 -5.97
C ILE A 92 5.40 14.70 -7.07
N GLY A 93 5.56 13.51 -7.63
CA GLY A 93 4.69 12.97 -8.68
C GLY A 93 5.27 11.68 -9.25
N SER A 94 4.59 11.05 -10.19
CA SER A 94 5.14 9.93 -10.97
C SER A 94 6.17 10.39 -11.99
N ARG A 95 6.07 11.66 -12.44
CA ARG A 95 6.95 12.32 -13.40
C ARG A 95 6.99 13.81 -13.14
N TRP A 96 8.16 14.42 -13.30
CA TRP A 96 8.35 15.88 -13.18
C TRP A 96 9.50 16.36 -14.08
N VAL A 97 9.63 17.67 -14.24
CA VAL A 97 10.78 18.28 -14.88
C VAL A 97 11.77 18.73 -13.81
N ASP A 98 13.00 18.27 -13.91
CA ASP A 98 14.11 18.80 -13.12
C ASP A 98 14.58 20.12 -13.76
N TYR A 99 14.31 21.21 -13.09
CA TYR A 99 14.66 22.56 -13.60
C TYR A 99 16.16 22.82 -13.69
N THR A 100 16.98 22.08 -12.97
CA THR A 100 18.46 22.22 -13.03
C THR A 100 19.01 21.63 -14.32
N THR A 101 18.47 20.51 -14.74
CA THR A 101 18.92 19.77 -15.92
C THR A 101 18.00 19.95 -17.13
N ASN A 102 16.83 20.56 -16.94
CA ASN A 102 15.73 20.69 -17.91
C ASN A 102 15.33 19.33 -18.52
N ARG A 103 15.40 18.26 -17.72
CA ARG A 103 15.05 16.91 -18.14
C ARG A 103 13.82 16.40 -17.40
N THR A 104 13.03 15.60 -18.10
CA THR A 104 11.95 14.85 -17.45
C THR A 104 12.54 13.72 -16.61
N VAL A 105 12.12 13.65 -15.36
CA VAL A 105 12.44 12.59 -14.41
C VAL A 105 11.21 11.71 -14.23
N GLU A 106 11.38 10.42 -14.39
CA GLU A 106 10.37 9.40 -14.04
C GLU A 106 10.72 8.83 -12.68
N LEU A 107 9.78 8.84 -11.75
CA LEU A 107 9.99 8.49 -10.34
C LEU A 107 10.73 7.17 -10.12
N THR A 108 10.37 6.15 -10.88
CA THR A 108 10.91 4.79 -10.69
C THR A 108 11.97 4.41 -11.71
N ALA A 109 12.23 5.26 -12.72
CA ALA A 109 13.16 4.91 -13.79
C ALA A 109 14.63 4.95 -13.33
N GLY A 110 15.38 3.92 -13.66
CA GLY A 110 16.78 3.85 -13.36
C GLY A 110 17.50 2.68 -14.05
N ARG A 111 18.81 2.57 -13.81
CA ARG A 111 19.70 1.65 -14.54
C ARG A 111 19.36 0.16 -14.39
N LYS A 112 18.71 -0.21 -13.29
CA LYS A 112 18.30 -1.59 -13.00
C LYS A 112 16.78 -1.80 -13.13
N GLY A 113 16.13 -1.02 -14.00
CA GLY A 113 14.67 -1.03 -14.11
C GLY A 113 13.97 -0.24 -13.01
N PRO A 114 12.66 -0.42 -12.81
CA PRO A 114 11.91 0.29 -11.78
C PRO A 114 12.49 0.10 -10.37
N GLY A 115 12.73 1.22 -9.67
CA GLY A 115 13.32 1.22 -8.33
C GLY A 115 13.14 2.55 -7.62
N ALA A 116 13.51 2.60 -6.34
CA ALA A 116 13.29 3.74 -5.45
C ALA A 116 14.35 4.85 -5.58
N TYR A 117 14.81 5.14 -6.79
CA TYR A 117 15.93 6.06 -7.05
C TYR A 117 15.70 7.50 -6.56
N HIS A 118 14.46 7.92 -6.46
CA HIS A 118 14.07 9.29 -6.09
C HIS A 118 13.32 9.39 -4.77
N LEU A 119 13.19 8.28 -4.04
CA LEU A 119 12.66 8.28 -2.69
C LEU A 119 13.82 8.49 -1.71
N ILE A 120 13.79 9.57 -0.94
CA ILE A 120 14.91 9.96 -0.07
C ILE A 120 14.70 9.45 1.37
N ALA A 121 13.46 9.51 1.87
CA ALA A 121 13.16 9.07 3.23
C ALA A 121 12.93 7.54 3.28
N PRO A 122 13.36 6.88 4.38
CA PRO A 122 13.13 5.45 4.55
C PRO A 122 11.65 5.15 4.78
N THR A 123 11.19 4.04 4.22
CA THR A 123 9.83 3.54 4.45
C THR A 123 9.73 2.75 5.76
N LEU A 124 8.48 2.45 6.17
CA LEU A 124 8.21 1.53 7.28
C LEU A 124 8.88 0.17 7.05
N ALA A 125 8.81 -0.36 5.81
CA ALA A 125 9.43 -1.63 5.43
C ALA A 125 10.95 -1.59 5.62
N GLU A 126 11.61 -0.55 5.15
CA GLU A 126 13.07 -0.37 5.32
C GLU A 126 13.46 -0.22 6.79
N THR A 127 12.67 0.54 7.54
CA THR A 127 12.89 0.74 8.97
C THR A 127 12.77 -0.59 9.72
N LEU A 128 11.76 -1.40 9.40
CA LEU A 128 11.60 -2.75 9.96
C LEU A 128 12.80 -3.66 9.64
N LEU A 129 13.18 -3.73 8.37
CA LEU A 129 14.32 -4.56 7.93
C LEU A 129 15.64 -4.17 8.60
N ARG A 130 15.81 -2.86 8.87
CA ARG A 130 17.01 -2.33 9.53
C ARG A 130 17.07 -2.61 11.03
N HIS A 131 15.93 -2.47 11.72
CA HIS A 131 15.87 -2.52 13.18
C HIS A 131 15.43 -3.86 13.76
N ALA A 132 14.91 -4.76 12.94
CA ALA A 132 14.50 -6.10 13.34
C ALA A 132 15.17 -7.17 12.43
N PRO A 133 16.41 -7.55 12.72
CA PRO A 133 17.13 -8.56 11.93
C PRO A 133 16.34 -9.86 11.81
N GLY A 134 16.30 -10.43 10.61
CA GLY A 134 15.51 -11.63 10.30
C GLY A 134 14.06 -11.35 9.90
N SER A 135 13.60 -10.09 9.94
CA SER A 135 12.32 -9.70 9.38
C SER A 135 12.33 -9.79 7.85
N ARG A 136 11.13 -10.02 7.29
CA ARG A 136 10.88 -9.95 5.84
C ARG A 136 9.86 -8.86 5.57
N ALA A 137 10.06 -8.12 4.50
CA ALA A 137 9.08 -7.17 3.98
C ALA A 137 8.70 -7.59 2.55
N VAL A 138 7.42 -7.74 2.30
CA VAL A 138 6.86 -8.07 0.99
C VAL A 138 5.88 -6.99 0.58
N THR A 139 6.06 -6.43 -0.60
CA THR A 139 5.16 -5.42 -1.16
C THR A 139 4.59 -5.91 -2.47
N ILE A 140 3.28 -5.86 -2.58
CA ILE A 140 2.53 -6.23 -3.79
C ILE A 140 1.61 -5.07 -4.15
N ALA A 141 1.66 -4.62 -5.40
CA ALA A 141 0.79 -3.55 -5.89
C ALA A 141 0.39 -3.79 -7.35
N PRO A 142 -0.69 -3.15 -7.84
CA PRO A 142 -1.12 -3.32 -9.23
C PRO A 142 -0.13 -2.72 -10.24
N GLU A 143 0.73 -1.78 -9.83
CA GLU A 143 1.68 -1.10 -10.71
C GLU A 143 3.03 -0.83 -10.04
N ALA A 144 4.08 -0.71 -10.85
CA ALA A 144 5.45 -0.52 -10.39
C ALA A 144 5.62 0.69 -9.47
N VAL A 145 5.00 1.83 -9.82
CA VAL A 145 5.13 3.07 -9.05
C VAL A 145 4.64 2.87 -7.61
N SER A 146 3.45 2.28 -7.46
CA SER A 146 2.85 2.02 -6.15
C SER A 146 3.68 1.01 -5.34
N ALA A 147 4.16 -0.07 -5.98
CA ALA A 147 4.99 -1.07 -5.32
C ALA A 147 6.31 -0.47 -4.82
N VAL A 148 7.01 0.26 -5.69
CA VAL A 148 8.31 0.87 -5.40
C VAL A 148 8.23 1.88 -4.28
N VAL A 149 7.26 2.80 -4.33
CA VAL A 149 7.11 3.85 -3.32
C VAL A 149 6.72 3.28 -1.95
N THR A 150 5.92 2.20 -1.94
CA THR A 150 5.53 1.54 -0.70
C THR A 150 6.69 0.76 -0.07
N ALA A 151 7.47 0.06 -0.89
CA ALA A 151 8.60 -0.74 -0.43
C ALA A 151 9.83 0.10 -0.03
N GLY A 152 10.10 1.16 -0.79
CA GLY A 152 11.38 1.88 -0.70
C GLY A 152 12.53 1.11 -1.36
N HIS A 153 13.71 1.12 -0.72
CA HIS A 153 14.94 0.55 -1.29
C HIS A 153 15.13 -0.93 -0.99
N GLY A 154 14.25 -1.57 -0.23
CA GLY A 154 14.47 -2.95 0.23
C GLY A 154 13.21 -3.80 0.28
N GLY A 155 13.40 -5.09 0.54
CA GLY A 155 12.35 -6.08 0.60
C GLY A 155 12.08 -6.79 -0.74
N GLU A 156 11.07 -7.64 -0.73
CA GLU A 156 10.56 -8.35 -1.90
C GLU A 156 9.42 -7.52 -2.51
N VAL A 157 9.58 -7.08 -3.76
CA VAL A 157 8.70 -6.08 -4.37
C VAL A 157 8.14 -6.60 -5.68
N PHE A 158 6.82 -6.65 -5.79
CA PHE A 158 6.13 -7.21 -6.94
C PHE A 158 5.01 -6.29 -7.41
N TRP A 159 4.81 -6.25 -8.71
CA TRP A 159 3.69 -5.56 -9.34
C TRP A 159 3.18 -6.35 -10.53
N LEU A 160 1.97 -6.02 -10.97
CA LEU A 160 1.36 -6.69 -12.12
C LEU A 160 1.85 -6.06 -13.42
N ASP A 161 2.42 -6.87 -14.31
CA ASP A 161 2.61 -6.50 -15.71
C ASP A 161 1.24 -6.56 -16.41
N SER A 162 0.69 -5.41 -16.75
CA SER A 162 -0.62 -5.30 -17.38
C SER A 162 -0.73 -5.97 -18.75
N ALA A 163 0.39 -6.11 -19.46
CA ALA A 163 0.41 -6.74 -20.80
C ALA A 163 0.33 -8.26 -20.72
N ARG A 164 0.99 -8.87 -19.72
CA ARG A 164 1.08 -10.32 -19.53
C ARG A 164 0.17 -10.84 -18.43
N CYS A 165 -0.31 -9.93 -17.55
CA CYS A 165 -1.02 -10.26 -16.32
C CYS A 165 -0.21 -11.17 -15.38
N ASP A 166 1.10 -11.04 -15.40
CA ASP A 166 2.03 -11.74 -14.53
C ASP A 166 2.55 -10.81 -13.43
N TRP A 167 2.78 -11.36 -12.27
CA TRP A 167 3.53 -10.68 -11.22
C TRP A 167 5.00 -10.62 -11.58
N VAL A 168 5.56 -9.44 -11.60
CA VAL A 168 6.95 -9.19 -11.95
C VAL A 168 7.67 -8.39 -10.88
N THR A 169 8.98 -8.38 -10.95
CA THR A 169 9.88 -7.51 -10.18
C THR A 169 10.89 -6.85 -11.11
N SER A 170 11.85 -6.13 -10.58
CA SER A 170 12.95 -5.58 -11.38
C SER A 170 14.30 -6.01 -10.84
N PRO A 171 15.36 -5.96 -11.65
CA PRO A 171 16.73 -6.21 -11.21
C PRO A 171 17.23 -5.26 -10.10
N TYR A 172 16.49 -4.22 -9.78
CA TYR A 172 16.74 -3.36 -8.63
C TYR A 172 16.51 -4.11 -7.31
N TYR A 173 15.45 -4.94 -7.24
CA TYR A 173 15.05 -5.69 -6.04
C TYR A 173 15.51 -7.14 -6.07
N ALA A 174 15.34 -7.81 -7.20
CA ALA A 174 15.74 -9.21 -7.37
C ALA A 174 15.96 -9.53 -8.85
N ALA A 175 16.83 -10.51 -9.13
CA ALA A 175 17.07 -11.00 -10.50
C ALA A 175 15.84 -11.72 -11.06
N GLU A 176 15.14 -12.47 -10.21
CA GLU A 176 13.98 -13.28 -10.57
C GLU A 176 12.92 -13.22 -9.47
N VAL A 177 11.69 -13.56 -9.82
CA VAL A 177 10.61 -13.70 -8.85
C VAL A 177 10.77 -15.02 -8.08
N PRO A 178 10.42 -15.07 -6.78
CA PRO A 178 10.50 -16.30 -5.99
C PRO A 178 9.47 -17.34 -6.47
N GLU A 179 9.70 -18.62 -6.13
CA GLU A 179 8.90 -19.74 -6.61
C GLU A 179 7.39 -19.59 -6.31
N TRP A 180 7.02 -19.01 -5.20
CA TRP A 180 5.60 -18.81 -4.87
C TRP A 180 4.91 -17.80 -5.81
N ILE A 181 5.61 -16.77 -6.27
CA ILE A 181 5.15 -15.82 -7.32
C ILE A 181 5.14 -16.52 -8.68
N ALA A 182 6.23 -17.24 -9.02
CA ALA A 182 6.32 -17.98 -10.28
C ALA A 182 5.20 -19.02 -10.43
N ARG A 183 4.83 -19.69 -9.33
CA ARG A 183 3.68 -20.59 -9.29
C ARG A 183 2.38 -19.85 -9.57
N SER A 184 2.12 -18.72 -8.91
CA SER A 184 0.93 -17.91 -9.16
C SER A 184 0.81 -17.50 -10.63
N ASN A 185 1.94 -17.12 -11.24
CA ASN A 185 1.97 -16.77 -12.65
C ASN A 185 1.66 -17.98 -13.57
N ARG A 186 2.22 -19.16 -13.27
CA ARG A 186 1.92 -20.40 -14.03
C ARG A 186 0.46 -20.82 -13.94
N GLU A 187 -0.14 -20.70 -12.76
CA GLU A 187 -1.55 -21.02 -12.50
C GLU A 187 -2.50 -19.98 -13.08
N ARG A 188 -1.96 -18.85 -13.55
CA ARG A 188 -2.68 -17.77 -14.25
C ARG A 188 -3.92 -17.27 -13.53
N TYR A 189 -3.88 -17.24 -12.21
CA TYR A 189 -5.01 -16.76 -11.39
C TYR A 189 -5.47 -15.35 -11.79
N ASN A 190 -4.53 -14.46 -12.12
CA ASN A 190 -4.86 -13.10 -12.50
C ASN A 190 -5.73 -13.03 -13.76
N LEU A 191 -5.51 -13.91 -14.74
CA LEU A 191 -6.30 -13.94 -15.98
C LEU A 191 -7.74 -14.37 -15.74
N SER A 192 -7.99 -15.25 -14.77
CA SER A 192 -9.36 -15.68 -14.47
C SER A 192 -10.23 -14.52 -13.99
N TYR A 193 -9.63 -13.53 -13.32
CA TYR A 193 -10.33 -12.32 -12.89
C TYR A 193 -10.50 -11.29 -14.02
N ILE A 194 -9.51 -11.16 -14.90
CA ILE A 194 -9.52 -10.15 -15.98
C ILE A 194 -10.38 -10.60 -17.17
N SER A 195 -10.48 -11.91 -17.43
CA SER A 195 -11.29 -12.47 -18.50
C SER A 195 -12.78 -12.53 -18.20
N GLY A 196 -13.18 -12.24 -16.98
CA GLY A 196 -14.55 -12.25 -16.51
C GLY A 196 -15.31 -10.96 -16.80
N GLU A 197 -16.56 -10.94 -16.38
CA GLU A 197 -17.39 -9.75 -16.32
C GLU A 197 -17.40 -9.22 -14.89
N TRP A 198 -17.12 -7.92 -14.71
CA TRP A 198 -17.28 -7.32 -13.39
C TRP A 198 -18.79 -7.13 -13.11
N ARG A 199 -19.25 -7.74 -12.05
CA ARG A 199 -20.65 -7.62 -11.57
C ARG A 199 -20.65 -7.08 -10.16
N THR A 200 -21.73 -6.36 -9.84
CA THR A 200 -21.95 -5.91 -8.46
C THR A 200 -22.09 -7.10 -7.53
N LEU A 201 -21.45 -7.04 -6.36
CA LEU A 201 -21.47 -8.13 -5.35
C LEU A 201 -22.86 -8.33 -4.75
N LEU A 202 -23.60 -7.23 -4.55
CA LEU A 202 -24.93 -7.22 -3.96
C LEU A 202 -25.97 -6.92 -5.04
N GLU A 203 -27.24 -7.17 -4.73
CA GLU A 203 -28.36 -6.80 -5.57
C GLU A 203 -28.35 -5.29 -5.85
N ARG A 204 -28.75 -4.89 -7.06
CA ARG A 204 -28.67 -3.49 -7.53
C ARG A 204 -29.38 -2.50 -6.61
N GLY A 205 -30.51 -2.89 -6.01
CA GLY A 205 -31.24 -2.04 -5.07
C GLY A 205 -30.49 -1.69 -3.78
N ARG A 206 -29.38 -2.37 -3.48
CA ARG A 206 -28.52 -2.09 -2.34
C ARG A 206 -27.51 -0.96 -2.61
N TYR A 207 -27.38 -0.50 -3.83
CA TYR A 207 -26.48 0.58 -4.21
C TYR A 207 -27.25 1.90 -4.38
N LEU A 208 -26.66 2.98 -3.93
CA LEU A 208 -27.25 4.33 -3.97
C LEU A 208 -27.43 4.88 -5.39
N ASN A 209 -26.73 4.32 -6.37
CA ASN A 209 -26.83 4.67 -7.79
C ASN A 209 -27.16 3.42 -8.60
N THR A 210 -28.32 3.43 -9.23
CA THR A 210 -28.85 2.27 -10.00
C THR A 210 -28.40 2.22 -11.46
N ARG A 211 -27.29 2.87 -11.84
CA ARG A 211 -26.74 2.76 -13.20
C ARG A 211 -26.25 1.34 -13.47
N ASN A 212 -26.33 0.91 -14.73
CA ASN A 212 -25.74 -0.37 -15.15
C ASN A 212 -24.22 -0.32 -15.02
N TYR A 213 -23.70 -1.05 -14.03
CA TYR A 213 -22.26 -1.16 -13.78
C TYR A 213 -21.66 -2.48 -14.25
N ASP A 214 -22.37 -3.26 -15.05
CA ASP A 214 -21.84 -4.49 -15.62
C ASP A 214 -20.81 -4.10 -16.70
N ILE A 215 -19.55 -4.18 -16.35
CA ILE A 215 -18.41 -3.80 -17.21
C ILE A 215 -17.70 -5.08 -17.63
N ALA A 216 -17.62 -5.32 -18.96
CA ALA A 216 -16.79 -6.38 -19.50
C ALA A 216 -15.30 -6.02 -19.26
N LEU A 217 -14.60 -6.80 -18.47
CA LEU A 217 -13.19 -6.58 -18.14
C LEU A 217 -12.24 -6.96 -19.28
N SER A 218 -12.71 -7.77 -20.23
CA SER A 218 -11.98 -8.11 -21.44
C SER A 218 -12.19 -7.04 -22.49
N GLY A 219 -11.34 -6.06 -22.67
CA GLY A 219 -11.33 -4.93 -23.62
C GLY A 219 -11.96 -5.06 -25.02
N LYS A 220 -12.87 -6.01 -25.23
CA LYS A 220 -13.77 -6.12 -26.37
C LYS A 220 -15.04 -5.36 -26.01
N SER A 221 -15.04 -4.07 -26.29
CA SER A 221 -16.29 -3.33 -26.47
C SER A 221 -17.22 -4.17 -27.34
N LYS A 222 -18.35 -4.60 -26.82
CA LYS A 222 -19.47 -4.98 -27.69
C LYS A 222 -19.77 -3.73 -28.50
N LYS A 223 -19.41 -3.72 -29.78
CA LYS A 223 -19.96 -2.76 -30.72
C LYS A 223 -21.46 -2.88 -30.54
N ASP A 224 -22.09 -1.77 -30.20
CA ASP A 224 -23.52 -1.60 -30.26
C ASP A 224 -23.96 -2.14 -31.63
N LYS A 225 -24.72 -3.20 -31.61
CA LYS A 225 -25.50 -3.59 -32.77
C LYS A 225 -26.80 -2.84 -32.64
N ASP A 226 -26.93 -1.79 -33.46
CA ASP A 226 -28.22 -1.22 -33.86
C ASP A 226 -29.22 -2.27 -34.31
#